data_f50f76139a695cd71f39bd17af898d38
#
_entry.id   f50f76139a695cd71f39bd17af898d38
#
_cell.length_a   1.000
_cell.length_b   1.000
_cell.length_c   1.000
_cell.angle_alpha   90.00
_cell.angle_beta   90.00
_cell.angle_gamma   90.00
#
_symmetry.space_group_name_H-M   'P 1'
#
loop_
_entity.id
_entity.type
_entity.pdbx_description
1 polymer ?
#
loop_
_entity_poly.entity_id
_entity_poly.type
_entity_poly.pdbx_seq_one_letter_code
_entity_poly.pdbx_strand_id
1 'polypeptide(L)'
;MSRIDVMKTYKLYINGAFPRSESGRVYELKNAKGSFIANPCWASRKDLRDAVVAARAAFGGWSNATAYNRGQVLYRIAEVMQGRAAQFADEIVAQEGLTPKQALAQVEEAIDLMVWYAGWTDKISSLAGAANPVSGPFQNFTTPEPIGVVGTFIE
;
A
#
# COMPACT_ATOMS: atom_id res chain seq x y z
N MET A 1 -5.91 28.69 -14.24
CA MET A 1 -7.11 28.81 -13.39
C MET A 1 -6.67 28.58 -11.95
N SER A 2 -6.97 29.48 -11.04
CA SER A 2 -6.69 29.23 -9.62
C SER A 2 -7.58 28.08 -9.13
N ARG A 3 -6.97 27.11 -8.43
CA ARG A 3 -7.70 26.00 -7.79
C ARG A 3 -8.70 26.59 -6.78
N ILE A 4 -9.96 26.17 -6.86
CA ILE A 4 -10.94 26.54 -5.85
C ILE A 4 -10.51 25.97 -4.50
N ASP A 5 -10.51 26.82 -3.50
CA ASP A 5 -10.13 26.41 -2.13
C ASP A 5 -11.29 25.59 -1.52
N VAL A 6 -11.10 24.27 -1.43
CA VAL A 6 -12.11 23.34 -0.93
C VAL A 6 -11.57 22.67 0.33
N MET A 7 -12.35 22.65 1.38
CA MET A 7 -12.02 21.89 2.60
C MET A 7 -12.14 20.40 2.33
N LYS A 8 -11.04 19.79 1.84
CA LYS A 8 -10.99 18.36 1.53
C LYS A 8 -11.21 17.53 2.78
N THR A 9 -12.01 16.46 2.66
CA THR A 9 -12.11 15.38 3.65
C THR A 9 -11.60 14.10 3.00
N TYR A 10 -10.48 13.58 3.49
CA TYR A 10 -9.99 12.28 3.05
C TYR A 10 -10.73 11.17 3.77
N LYS A 11 -11.31 10.27 2.99
CA LYS A 11 -12.03 9.11 3.48
C LYS A 11 -11.06 7.96 3.74
N LEU A 12 -11.51 6.97 4.50
CA LEU A 12 -10.83 5.69 4.61
C LEU A 12 -10.89 4.94 3.27
N TYR A 13 -10.03 3.96 3.08
CA TYR A 13 -10.11 3.02 1.97
C TYR A 13 -10.24 1.60 2.53
N ILE A 14 -11.41 1.00 2.39
CA ILE A 14 -11.72 -0.33 2.94
C ILE A 14 -12.50 -1.11 1.89
N ASN A 15 -12.03 -2.29 1.54
CA ASN A 15 -12.69 -3.20 0.61
C ASN A 15 -13.04 -2.57 -0.74
N GLY A 16 -12.13 -1.79 -1.32
CA GLY A 16 -12.34 -1.13 -2.62
C GLY A 16 -13.27 0.09 -2.58
N ALA A 17 -13.76 0.48 -1.42
CA ALA A 17 -14.66 1.62 -1.23
C ALA A 17 -14.00 2.74 -0.40
N PHE A 18 -14.60 3.92 -0.45
CA PHE A 18 -14.14 5.10 0.30
C PHE A 18 -15.17 5.50 1.37
N PRO A 19 -15.33 4.72 2.46
CA PRO A 19 -16.23 5.08 3.55
C PRO A 19 -15.67 6.25 4.37
N ARG A 20 -16.56 7.00 5.03
CA ARG A 20 -16.18 7.84 6.16
C ARG A 20 -16.02 6.95 7.39
N SER A 21 -15.28 7.44 8.42
CA SER A 21 -15.32 6.79 9.72
C SER A 21 -16.76 6.65 10.22
N GLU A 22 -17.09 5.53 10.83
CA GLU A 22 -18.42 5.32 11.44
C GLU A 22 -18.72 6.33 12.54
N SER A 23 -17.69 6.86 13.19
CA SER A 23 -17.79 7.89 14.22
C SER A 23 -18.07 9.30 13.65
N GLY A 24 -17.89 9.49 12.34
CA GLY A 24 -17.95 10.80 11.68
C GLY A 24 -16.82 11.74 12.05
N ARG A 25 -15.88 11.33 12.91
CA ARG A 25 -14.79 12.17 13.39
C ARG A 25 -13.75 12.41 12.30
N VAL A 26 -13.20 13.61 12.31
CA VAL A 26 -12.07 14.03 11.49
C VAL A 26 -11.07 14.78 12.37
N TYR A 27 -9.87 14.97 11.86
CA TYR A 27 -8.87 15.86 12.45
C TYR A 27 -8.37 16.84 11.39
N GLU A 28 -7.93 18.01 11.83
CA GLU A 28 -7.38 19.01 10.93
C GLU A 28 -5.92 18.71 10.64
N LEU A 29 -5.60 18.47 9.36
CA LEU A 29 -4.23 18.32 8.89
C LEU A 29 -3.70 19.67 8.45
N LYS A 30 -2.54 20.05 8.98
CA LYS A 30 -1.83 21.29 8.64
C LYS A 30 -0.44 20.98 8.11
N ASN A 31 0.04 21.82 7.20
CA ASN A 31 1.44 21.74 6.76
C ASN A 31 2.40 22.28 7.84
N ALA A 32 3.71 22.18 7.58
CA ALA A 32 4.74 22.67 8.48
C ALA A 32 4.64 24.19 8.81
N LYS A 33 3.95 24.95 7.98
CA LYS A 33 3.68 26.40 8.18
C LYS A 33 2.40 26.68 8.95
N GLY A 34 1.67 25.64 9.38
CA GLY A 34 0.39 25.76 10.09
C GLY A 34 -0.83 26.02 9.19
N SER A 35 -0.66 26.01 7.87
CA SER A 35 -1.78 26.22 6.94
C SER A 35 -2.59 24.93 6.80
N PHE A 36 -3.91 25.09 6.71
CA PHE A 36 -4.84 23.96 6.52
C PHE A 36 -4.59 23.22 5.20
N ILE A 37 -4.60 21.89 5.25
CA ILE A 37 -4.49 21.02 4.07
C ILE A 37 -5.80 20.27 3.84
N ALA A 38 -6.28 19.54 4.87
CA ALA A 38 -7.43 18.66 4.75
C ALA A 38 -7.99 18.26 6.13
N ASN A 39 -9.15 17.62 6.11
CA ASN A 39 -9.76 16.95 7.26
C ASN A 39 -9.77 15.42 7.02
N PRO A 40 -8.71 14.67 7.32
CA PRO A 40 -8.73 13.22 7.24
C PRO A 40 -9.71 12.62 8.26
N CYS A 41 -10.27 11.46 7.92
CA CYS A 41 -11.09 10.70 8.86
C CYS A 41 -10.25 10.22 10.05
N TRP A 42 -10.75 10.42 11.26
CA TRP A 42 -10.21 9.78 12.45
C TRP A 42 -10.82 8.39 12.59
N ALA A 43 -10.08 7.37 12.17
CA ALA A 43 -10.55 6.00 12.19
C ALA A 43 -10.85 5.52 13.61
N SER A 44 -11.93 4.76 13.78
CA SER A 44 -12.32 4.14 15.03
C SER A 44 -11.81 2.68 15.11
N ARG A 45 -11.95 2.06 16.29
CA ARG A 45 -11.69 0.62 16.45
C ARG A 45 -12.58 -0.24 15.57
N LYS A 46 -13.79 0.20 15.27
CA LYS A 46 -14.70 -0.49 14.37
C LYS A 46 -14.21 -0.41 12.91
N ASP A 47 -13.76 0.76 12.47
CA ASP A 47 -13.18 0.93 11.14
C ASP A 47 -11.97 0.01 10.95
N LEU A 48 -11.08 -0.07 11.94
CA LEU A 48 -9.93 -1.00 11.92
C LEU A 48 -10.39 -2.46 11.85
N ARG A 49 -11.38 -2.85 12.64
CA ARG A 49 -11.95 -4.20 12.57
C ARG A 49 -12.50 -4.50 11.19
N ASP A 50 -13.25 -3.59 10.60
CA ASP A 50 -13.86 -3.77 9.30
C ASP A 50 -12.79 -3.85 8.19
N ALA A 51 -11.69 -3.11 8.30
CA ALA A 51 -10.54 -3.22 7.42
C ALA A 51 -9.84 -4.60 7.54
N VAL A 52 -9.64 -5.09 8.76
CA VAL A 52 -9.05 -6.42 8.99
C VAL A 52 -9.97 -7.54 8.49
N VAL A 53 -11.28 -7.42 8.68
CA VAL A 53 -12.27 -8.39 8.15
C VAL A 53 -12.21 -8.42 6.62
N ALA A 54 -12.17 -7.26 5.97
CA ALA A 54 -12.05 -7.16 4.52
C ALA A 54 -10.74 -7.77 4.00
N ALA A 55 -9.62 -7.49 4.65
CA ALA A 55 -8.32 -8.06 4.30
C ALA A 55 -8.29 -9.59 4.47
N ARG A 56 -8.88 -10.12 5.54
CA ARG A 56 -9.02 -11.58 5.75
C ARG A 56 -9.89 -12.24 4.68
N ALA A 57 -10.98 -11.60 4.29
CA ALA A 57 -11.86 -12.12 3.23
C ALA A 57 -11.14 -12.18 1.87
N ALA A 58 -10.27 -11.22 1.57
CA ALA A 58 -9.48 -11.18 0.35
C ALA A 58 -8.29 -12.17 0.35
N PHE A 59 -7.84 -12.63 1.51
CA PHE A 59 -6.63 -13.43 1.67
C PHE A 59 -6.64 -14.70 0.80
N GLY A 60 -7.71 -15.49 0.83
CA GLY A 60 -7.79 -16.73 0.06
C GLY A 60 -7.67 -16.53 -1.45
N GLY A 61 -8.35 -15.51 -1.98
CA GLY A 61 -8.25 -15.17 -3.41
C GLY A 61 -6.85 -14.69 -3.80
N TRP A 62 -6.23 -13.85 -2.99
CA TRP A 62 -4.90 -13.32 -3.27
C TRP A 62 -3.79 -14.37 -3.11
N SER A 63 -3.83 -15.18 -2.06
CA SER A 63 -2.82 -16.23 -1.82
C SER A 63 -2.86 -17.33 -2.88
N ASN A 64 -4.05 -17.66 -3.41
CA ASN A 64 -4.22 -18.66 -4.47
C ASN A 64 -4.01 -18.09 -5.89
N ALA A 65 -3.88 -16.77 -6.05
CA ALA A 65 -3.53 -16.19 -7.35
C ALA A 65 -2.14 -16.68 -7.78
N THR A 66 -1.95 -16.94 -9.08
CA THR A 66 -0.63 -17.34 -9.58
C THR A 66 0.40 -16.24 -9.35
N ALA A 67 1.65 -16.62 -9.20
CA ALA A 67 2.77 -15.68 -9.08
C ALA A 67 2.77 -14.66 -10.23
N TYR A 68 2.52 -15.15 -11.45
CA TYR A 68 2.38 -14.29 -12.64
C TYR A 68 1.28 -13.23 -12.47
N ASN A 69 0.08 -13.63 -12.07
CA ASN A 69 -1.02 -12.69 -11.87
C ASN A 69 -0.73 -11.66 -10.78
N ARG A 70 -0.12 -12.08 -9.66
CA ARG A 70 0.30 -11.14 -8.61
C ARG A 70 1.33 -10.13 -9.13
N GLY A 71 2.31 -10.60 -9.91
CA GLY A 71 3.30 -9.73 -10.55
C GLY A 71 2.65 -8.72 -11.51
N GLN A 72 1.70 -9.16 -12.33
CA GLN A 72 0.96 -8.25 -13.22
C GLN A 72 0.19 -7.17 -12.47
N VAL A 73 -0.44 -7.51 -11.35
CA VAL A 73 -1.16 -6.51 -10.52
C VAL A 73 -0.19 -5.47 -9.97
N LEU A 74 0.95 -5.89 -9.41
CA LEU A 74 1.97 -4.97 -8.90
C LEU A 74 2.54 -4.08 -10.01
N TYR A 75 2.84 -4.67 -11.15
CA TYR A 75 3.34 -3.93 -12.30
C TYR A 75 2.32 -2.89 -12.80
N ARG A 76 1.04 -3.27 -12.84
CA ARG A 76 -0.04 -2.35 -13.23
C ARG A 76 -0.20 -1.20 -12.23
N ILE A 77 0.01 -1.44 -10.95
CA ILE A 77 0.03 -0.38 -9.94
C ILE A 77 1.16 0.61 -10.25
N ALA A 78 2.38 0.11 -10.52
CA ALA A 78 3.52 0.95 -10.89
C ALA A 78 3.24 1.81 -12.13
N GLU A 79 2.65 1.25 -13.19
CA GLU A 79 2.27 1.98 -14.40
C GLU A 79 1.26 3.11 -14.11
N VAL A 80 0.23 2.82 -13.30
CA VAL A 80 -0.77 3.82 -12.91
C VAL A 80 -0.14 4.91 -12.05
N MET A 81 0.76 4.55 -11.15
CA MET A 81 1.52 5.52 -10.34
C MET A 81 2.39 6.41 -11.24
N GLN A 82 3.09 5.84 -12.20
CA GLN A 82 3.93 6.59 -13.14
C GLN A 82 3.11 7.59 -13.95
N GLY A 83 1.95 7.18 -14.46
CA GLY A 83 1.03 8.08 -15.18
C GLY A 83 0.47 9.22 -14.32
N ARG A 84 0.59 9.13 -13.00
CA ARG A 84 0.11 10.10 -12.03
C ARG A 84 1.21 10.68 -11.14
N ALA A 85 2.47 10.49 -11.50
CA ALA A 85 3.62 10.87 -10.66
C ALA A 85 3.60 12.34 -10.24
N ALA A 86 3.23 13.25 -11.14
CA ALA A 86 3.11 14.68 -10.83
C ALA A 86 2.04 14.94 -9.76
N GLN A 87 0.90 14.24 -9.78
CA GLN A 87 -0.16 14.41 -8.79
C GLN A 87 0.30 13.94 -7.40
N PHE A 88 1.02 12.81 -7.32
CA PHE A 88 1.58 12.33 -6.07
C PHE A 88 2.64 13.29 -5.53
N ALA A 89 3.55 13.77 -6.39
CA ALA A 89 4.57 14.74 -6.01
C ALA A 89 3.94 16.05 -5.47
N ASP A 90 2.90 16.58 -6.11
CA ASP A 90 2.19 17.77 -5.65
C ASP A 90 1.57 17.59 -4.25
N GLU A 91 0.99 16.43 -3.97
CA GLU A 91 0.42 16.12 -2.65
C GLU A 91 1.53 15.99 -1.58
N ILE A 92 2.67 15.38 -1.90
CA ILE A 92 3.83 15.29 -1.00
C ILE A 92 4.40 16.69 -0.70
N VAL A 93 4.56 17.53 -1.72
CA VAL A 93 4.99 18.93 -1.53
C VAL A 93 4.03 19.67 -0.61
N ALA A 94 2.73 19.51 -0.80
CA ALA A 94 1.72 20.20 0.00
C ALA A 94 1.71 19.73 1.47
N GLN A 95 1.93 18.46 1.73
CA GLN A 95 1.83 17.86 3.06
C GLN A 95 3.16 17.93 3.83
N GLU A 96 4.26 17.58 3.20
CA GLU A 96 5.56 17.45 3.85
C GLU A 96 6.45 18.69 3.68
N GLY A 97 6.10 19.56 2.75
CA GLY A 97 6.89 20.77 2.48
C GLY A 97 8.21 20.52 1.76
N LEU A 98 8.35 19.35 1.12
CA LEU A 98 9.52 19.02 0.30
C LEU A 98 9.58 19.88 -0.96
N THR A 99 10.78 19.95 -1.55
CA THR A 99 10.90 20.55 -2.88
C THR A 99 10.28 19.63 -3.93
N PRO A 100 9.75 20.17 -5.04
CA PRO A 100 9.17 19.35 -6.12
C PRO A 100 10.10 18.25 -6.63
N LYS A 101 11.41 18.53 -6.68
CA LYS A 101 12.42 17.54 -7.08
C LYS A 101 12.53 16.39 -6.08
N GLN A 102 12.53 16.67 -4.78
CA GLN A 102 12.58 15.64 -3.74
C GLN A 102 11.30 14.81 -3.71
N ALA A 103 10.16 15.46 -3.82
CA ALA A 103 8.86 14.78 -3.87
C ALA A 103 8.75 13.84 -5.09
N LEU A 104 9.18 14.31 -6.26
CA LEU A 104 9.18 13.46 -7.45
C LEU A 104 10.13 12.28 -7.30
N ALA A 105 11.32 12.46 -6.72
CA ALA A 105 12.28 11.38 -6.49
C ALA A 105 11.70 10.29 -5.56
N GLN A 106 10.95 10.66 -4.52
CA GLN A 106 10.26 9.69 -3.65
C GLN A 106 9.20 8.88 -4.42
N VAL A 107 8.46 9.53 -5.32
CA VAL A 107 7.46 8.84 -6.16
C VAL A 107 8.15 7.87 -7.11
N GLU A 108 9.24 8.29 -7.75
CA GLU A 108 10.03 7.44 -8.66
C GLU A 108 10.61 6.22 -7.93
N GLU A 109 11.17 6.42 -6.72
CA GLU A 109 11.67 5.33 -5.88
C GLU A 109 10.56 4.33 -5.51
N ALA A 110 9.36 4.82 -5.16
CA ALA A 110 8.23 3.96 -4.86
C ALA A 110 7.76 3.15 -6.09
N ILE A 111 7.80 3.74 -7.28
CA ILE A 111 7.49 3.07 -8.54
C ILE A 111 8.52 1.97 -8.83
N ASP A 112 9.81 2.29 -8.73
CA ASP A 112 10.91 1.35 -8.94
C ASP A 112 10.84 0.17 -7.97
N LEU A 113 10.53 0.44 -6.70
CA LEU A 113 10.34 -0.60 -5.68
C LEU A 113 9.16 -1.51 -6.03
N MET A 114 8.05 -0.97 -6.53
CA MET A 114 6.89 -1.75 -6.94
C MET A 114 7.23 -2.66 -8.14
N VAL A 115 7.97 -2.16 -9.13
CA VAL A 115 8.45 -2.94 -10.28
C VAL A 115 9.40 -4.04 -9.81
N TRP A 116 10.31 -3.73 -8.89
CA TRP A 116 11.25 -4.70 -8.34
C TRP A 116 10.51 -5.85 -7.64
N TYR A 117 9.53 -5.56 -6.78
CA TYR A 117 8.72 -6.59 -6.13
C TYR A 117 7.83 -7.36 -7.11
N ALA A 118 7.34 -6.73 -8.17
CA ALA A 118 6.62 -7.43 -9.24
C ALA A 118 7.50 -8.53 -9.86
N GLY A 119 8.80 -8.24 -10.07
CA GLY A 119 9.78 -9.20 -10.57
C GLY A 119 10.14 -10.33 -9.59
N TRP A 120 9.81 -10.18 -8.31
CA TRP A 120 10.08 -11.21 -7.29
C TRP A 120 8.97 -12.23 -7.11
N THR A 121 7.77 -11.97 -7.61
CA THR A 121 6.59 -12.81 -7.34
C THR A 121 6.75 -14.26 -7.75
N ASP A 122 7.49 -14.55 -8.83
CA ASP A 122 7.75 -15.89 -9.36
C ASP A 122 9.07 -16.50 -8.87
N LYS A 123 9.90 -15.73 -8.16
CA LYS A 123 11.25 -16.14 -7.74
C LYS A 123 11.35 -16.54 -6.27
N ILE A 124 10.42 -16.06 -5.44
CA ILE A 124 10.50 -16.25 -3.99
C ILE A 124 10.51 -17.72 -3.60
N SER A 125 9.75 -18.56 -4.27
CA SER A 125 9.70 -20.00 -3.98
C SER A 125 11.01 -20.71 -4.28
N SER A 126 11.78 -20.24 -5.28
CA SER A 126 13.08 -20.80 -5.64
C SER A 126 14.20 -20.39 -4.69
N LEU A 127 14.05 -19.25 -4.02
CA LEU A 127 15.07 -18.70 -3.12
C LEU A 127 14.79 -19.02 -1.65
N ALA A 128 13.53 -18.98 -1.25
CA ALA A 128 13.11 -19.23 0.13
C ALA A 128 12.71 -20.70 0.35
N GLY A 129 12.56 -21.49 -0.71
CA GLY A 129 12.38 -22.94 -0.62
C GLY A 129 13.74 -23.65 -0.59
N ALA A 130 13.83 -24.74 0.15
CA ALA A 130 15.05 -25.54 0.25
C ALA A 130 14.73 -27.03 0.33
N ALA A 131 15.60 -27.86 -0.27
CA ALA A 131 15.69 -29.27 0.05
C ALA A 131 16.61 -29.42 1.26
N ASN A 132 16.09 -29.98 2.35
CA ASN A 132 16.80 -30.04 3.63
C ASN A 132 17.51 -31.41 3.77
N PRO A 133 18.75 -31.44 4.29
CA PRO A 133 19.41 -32.70 4.59
C PRO A 133 18.70 -33.43 5.73
N VAL A 134 18.55 -34.74 5.58
CA VAL A 134 17.93 -35.63 6.55
C VAL A 134 18.73 -36.91 6.73
N SER A 135 18.67 -37.51 7.91
CA SER A 135 19.26 -38.83 8.17
C SER A 135 18.29 -39.91 7.71
N GLY A 136 18.66 -40.66 6.66
CA GLY A 136 17.90 -41.78 6.12
C GLY A 136 17.24 -41.50 4.74
N PRO A 137 16.44 -42.43 4.23
CA PRO A 137 15.86 -42.37 2.88
C PRO A 137 14.60 -41.51 2.85
N PHE A 138 14.66 -40.31 3.40
CA PHE A 138 13.54 -39.35 3.46
C PHE A 138 13.84 -38.14 2.59
N GLN A 139 12.77 -37.52 2.08
CA GLN A 139 12.85 -36.26 1.38
C GLN A 139 12.19 -35.18 2.28
N ASN A 140 12.90 -34.10 2.53
CA ASN A 140 12.41 -32.96 3.30
C ASN A 140 12.65 -31.68 2.50
N PHE A 141 11.61 -30.86 2.39
CA PHE A 141 11.70 -29.58 1.70
C PHE A 141 10.88 -28.52 2.40
N THR A 142 11.35 -27.29 2.32
CA THR A 142 10.68 -26.11 2.86
C THR A 142 10.03 -25.34 1.72
N THR A 143 8.80 -24.87 1.92
CA THR A 143 8.11 -23.96 1.00
C THR A 143 7.68 -22.72 1.76
N PRO A 144 7.83 -21.51 1.18
CA PRO A 144 7.30 -20.30 1.78
C PRO A 144 5.77 -20.28 1.69
N GLU A 145 5.13 -19.94 2.79
CA GLU A 145 3.68 -19.76 2.87
C GLU A 145 3.30 -18.35 3.31
N PRO A 146 2.14 -17.83 2.87
CA PRO A 146 1.71 -16.51 3.26
C PRO A 146 1.29 -16.47 4.74
N ILE A 147 1.77 -15.46 5.47
CA ILE A 147 1.49 -15.27 6.91
C ILE A 147 0.03 -14.90 7.17
N GLY A 148 -0.58 -14.12 6.27
CA GLY A 148 -1.94 -13.61 6.46
C GLY A 148 -2.01 -12.09 6.36
N VAL A 149 -2.84 -11.47 7.19
CA VAL A 149 -3.01 -10.02 7.24
C VAL A 149 -1.87 -9.38 8.03
N VAL A 150 -1.25 -8.37 7.45
CA VAL A 150 -0.14 -7.61 8.04
C VAL A 150 -0.61 -6.20 8.37
N GLY A 151 -0.29 -5.72 9.56
CA GLY A 151 -0.45 -4.32 9.96
C GLY A 151 0.87 -3.58 9.75
N THR A 152 0.82 -2.46 9.01
CA THR A 152 1.98 -1.60 8.79
C THR A 152 1.72 -0.24 9.44
N PHE A 153 2.68 0.22 10.22
CA PHE A 153 2.68 1.56 10.82
C PHE A 153 3.73 2.38 10.08
N ILE A 154 3.30 3.50 9.53
CA ILE A 154 4.16 4.45 8.80
C ILE A 154 4.04 5.81 9.47
N GLU A 155 5.15 6.55 9.55
CA GLU A 155 5.20 7.95 10.01
C GLU A 155 5.01 8.91 8.83
#